data_42d923c9627fbd5861298f46b91d9e82
#
_entry.id   42d923c9627fbd5861298f46b91d9e82
#
_cell.length_a   1.000
_cell.length_b   1.000
_cell.length_c   1.000
_cell.angle_alpha   90.00
_cell.angle_beta   90.00
_cell.angle_gamma   90.00
#
_symmetry.space_group_name_H-M   'P 1'
#
loop_
_entity.id
_entity.type
_entity.pdbx_description
1 polymer ?
#
loop_
_entity_poly.entity_id
_entity_poly.type
_entity_poly.pdbx_seq_one_letter_code
_entity_poly.pdbx_strand_id
1 'polypeptide(L)'
;MNRPERVFRTAYLRGRPGAPAAGVVGLVAVLLAACAQQPATRAQGLAPAGAEAAEHGSSEGAAGPLYGLFHRALQKPAGSSEFLRLQGEGVQIFRCETQGGSQRWVYRLPEAQLRDAEGRVLVRHGAGLSFEHVDSSRLVGEVQDHAPAPREDALPWVLLRVHSYGKGALAGAGYVLRTNTVGGMPPPACEAAQLNQVLRVPFSAEFSFLR
;
A
#
# COMPACT_ATOMS: atom_id res chain seq x y z
N MET A 1 5.63 4.71 -57.69
CA MET A 1 6.37 3.63 -57.00
C MET A 1 5.46 3.14 -55.87
N ASN A 2 4.74 2.03 -56.13
CA ASN A 2 3.73 1.42 -55.27
C ASN A 2 4.44 0.50 -54.25
N ARG A 3 4.15 0.67 -52.95
CA ARG A 3 4.41 -0.32 -51.94
C ARG A 3 3.14 -1.13 -51.64
N PRO A 4 3.17 -2.47 -51.60
CA PRO A 4 2.00 -3.28 -51.26
C PRO A 4 1.82 -3.40 -49.74
N GLU A 5 0.58 -3.22 -49.30
CA GLU A 5 0.10 -3.50 -47.95
C GLU A 5 0.10 -5.02 -47.68
N ARG A 6 0.70 -5.43 -46.55
CA ARG A 6 0.61 -6.82 -46.07
C ARG A 6 -0.64 -6.94 -45.16
N VAL A 7 -1.61 -7.61 -45.67
CA VAL A 7 -2.78 -8.05 -44.92
C VAL A 7 -2.43 -9.26 -44.07
N PHE A 8 -2.45 -9.10 -42.75
CA PHE A 8 -2.35 -10.23 -41.83
C PHE A 8 -3.74 -10.87 -41.65
N ARG A 9 -3.90 -12.07 -42.19
CA ARG A 9 -5.06 -12.94 -41.91
C ARG A 9 -4.92 -13.61 -40.57
N THR A 10 -5.82 -13.30 -39.65
CA THR A 10 -5.98 -13.98 -38.36
C THR A 10 -6.70 -15.30 -38.58
N ALA A 11 -6.03 -16.43 -38.34
CA ALA A 11 -6.64 -17.75 -38.36
C ALA A 11 -7.34 -18.05 -37.03
N TYR A 12 -8.68 -18.15 -37.07
CA TYR A 12 -9.48 -18.65 -35.97
C TYR A 12 -9.41 -20.19 -35.91
N LEU A 13 -8.78 -20.75 -34.88
CA LEU A 13 -8.87 -22.17 -34.54
C LEU A 13 -10.09 -22.41 -33.65
N ARG A 14 -11.09 -23.07 -34.22
CA ARG A 14 -12.24 -23.63 -33.49
C ARG A 14 -11.81 -24.83 -32.65
N GLY A 15 -11.86 -24.73 -31.31
CA GLY A 15 -11.76 -25.84 -30.39
C GLY A 15 -13.10 -26.58 -30.25
N ARG A 16 -13.04 -27.92 -30.33
CA ARG A 16 -14.16 -28.88 -30.22
C ARG A 16 -14.65 -29.00 -28.77
N PRO A 17 -15.95 -29.24 -28.54
CA PRO A 17 -16.44 -29.58 -27.20
C PRO A 17 -16.22 -31.09 -26.91
N GLY A 18 -15.58 -31.40 -25.79
CA GLY A 18 -15.45 -32.74 -25.21
C GLY A 18 -16.61 -33.04 -24.27
N ALA A 19 -17.15 -34.27 -24.37
CA ALA A 19 -18.30 -34.78 -23.69
C ALA A 19 -18.06 -35.10 -22.18
N PRO A 20 -19.15 -35.31 -21.38
CA PRO A 20 -19.08 -35.47 -19.95
C PRO A 20 -18.80 -36.92 -19.55
N ALA A 21 -17.98 -37.11 -18.51
CA ALA A 21 -17.80 -38.39 -17.83
C ALA A 21 -18.59 -38.41 -16.52
N ALA A 22 -19.31 -39.52 -16.35
CA ALA A 22 -20.23 -39.84 -15.29
C ALA A 22 -19.57 -40.12 -13.92
N GLY A 23 -20.25 -39.73 -12.89
CA GLY A 23 -20.64 -40.38 -11.66
C GLY A 23 -19.62 -41.17 -10.83
N VAL A 24 -19.38 -40.69 -9.58
CA VAL A 24 -19.17 -41.56 -8.44
C VAL A 24 -19.93 -40.99 -7.25
N VAL A 25 -20.94 -41.74 -6.81
CA VAL A 25 -21.69 -41.56 -5.58
C VAL A 25 -20.81 -42.06 -4.42
N GLY A 26 -20.37 -41.20 -3.53
CA GLY A 26 -19.61 -41.54 -2.33
C GLY A 26 -20.41 -41.23 -1.06
N LEU A 27 -20.64 -42.27 -0.28
CA LEU A 27 -21.39 -42.34 0.97
C LEU A 27 -20.98 -41.26 1.98
N VAL A 28 -21.98 -40.56 2.54
CA VAL A 28 -21.85 -39.70 3.71
C VAL A 28 -21.89 -40.55 4.98
N ALA A 29 -20.78 -40.61 5.69
CA ALA A 29 -20.74 -41.14 7.06
C ALA A 29 -20.91 -39.96 8.04
N VAL A 30 -22.07 -39.95 8.72
CA VAL A 30 -22.37 -39.04 9.82
C VAL A 30 -21.71 -39.57 11.08
N LEU A 31 -20.70 -38.89 11.59
CA LEU A 31 -20.15 -39.08 12.93
C LEU A 31 -20.73 -38.04 13.88
N LEU A 32 -21.66 -38.47 14.72
CA LEU A 32 -22.16 -37.74 15.88
C LEU A 32 -21.05 -37.76 16.96
N ALA A 33 -20.45 -36.63 17.25
CA ALA A 33 -19.57 -36.45 18.40
C ALA A 33 -20.31 -35.67 19.48
N ALA A 34 -20.39 -36.27 20.67
CA ALA A 34 -21.12 -35.84 21.84
C ALA A 34 -20.54 -34.55 22.45
N CYS A 35 -21.46 -33.66 22.87
CA CYS A 35 -21.17 -32.52 23.73
C CYS A 35 -20.76 -32.99 25.13
N ALA A 36 -19.53 -32.70 25.54
CA ALA A 36 -19.11 -32.73 26.92
C ALA A 36 -19.26 -31.34 27.51
N GLN A 37 -20.26 -31.14 28.35
CA GLN A 37 -20.47 -29.96 29.16
C GLN A 37 -19.48 -29.99 30.34
N GLN A 38 -18.60 -28.96 30.44
CA GLN A 38 -17.80 -28.72 31.64
C GLN A 38 -18.55 -27.74 32.57
N PRO A 39 -18.59 -27.97 33.87
CA PRO A 39 -19.25 -27.08 34.80
C PRO A 39 -18.41 -25.82 35.05
N ALA A 40 -19.09 -24.68 35.03
CA ALA A 40 -18.55 -23.37 35.36
C ALA A 40 -18.21 -23.29 36.86
N THR A 41 -16.94 -23.13 37.18
CA THR A 41 -16.50 -22.78 38.53
C THR A 41 -16.60 -21.26 38.70
N ARG A 42 -17.54 -20.84 39.52
CA ARG A 42 -17.78 -19.44 39.92
C ARG A 42 -16.72 -19.03 40.90
N ALA A 43 -15.72 -18.26 40.49
CA ALA A 43 -14.85 -17.53 41.40
C ALA A 43 -15.39 -16.10 41.58
N GLN A 44 -15.91 -15.82 42.79
CA GLN A 44 -16.19 -14.47 43.27
C GLN A 44 -14.86 -13.88 43.75
N GLY A 45 -14.50 -12.69 43.28
CA GLY A 45 -13.31 -11.98 43.74
C GLY A 45 -13.32 -10.52 43.30
N LEU A 46 -13.77 -9.66 44.18
CA LEU A 46 -13.47 -8.21 44.37
C LEU A 46 -13.18 -7.37 43.10
N ALA A 47 -14.05 -6.40 42.88
CA ALA A 47 -13.83 -5.23 42.08
C ALA A 47 -12.82 -4.29 42.77
N PRO A 48 -11.87 -3.68 42.05
CA PRO A 48 -11.41 -2.34 42.38
C PRO A 48 -12.11 -1.32 41.48
N ALA A 49 -12.63 -0.29 42.12
CA ALA A 49 -13.11 0.93 41.50
C ALA A 49 -11.96 1.67 40.79
N GLY A 50 -12.25 2.31 39.67
CA GLY A 50 -11.34 3.23 38.99
C GLY A 50 -11.15 2.91 37.52
N ALA A 51 -12.25 2.99 36.71
CA ALA A 51 -12.11 3.12 35.27
C ALA A 51 -12.02 4.62 34.95
N GLU A 52 -10.79 5.15 35.00
CA GLU A 52 -10.48 6.38 34.30
C GLU A 52 -10.62 6.10 32.80
N ALA A 53 -11.40 6.93 32.13
CA ALA A 53 -11.55 6.96 30.70
C ALA A 53 -10.17 7.15 30.05
N ALA A 54 -9.65 6.11 29.42
CA ALA A 54 -8.52 6.23 28.53
C ALA A 54 -8.99 7.05 27.33
N GLU A 55 -8.71 8.35 27.36
CA GLU A 55 -8.73 9.18 26.16
C GLU A 55 -7.87 8.50 25.12
N HIS A 56 -8.47 8.13 23.98
CA HIS A 56 -7.76 7.75 22.78
C HIS A 56 -7.02 9.00 22.29
N GLY A 57 -5.88 9.28 22.90
CA GLY A 57 -4.89 10.18 22.36
C GLY A 57 -4.46 9.60 21.02
N SER A 58 -4.79 10.31 19.95
CA SER A 58 -4.18 10.13 18.64
C SER A 58 -2.67 10.14 18.86
N SER A 59 -2.03 8.98 18.80
CA SER A 59 -0.58 8.92 18.77
C SER A 59 -0.12 9.50 17.43
N GLU A 60 0.01 10.83 17.41
CA GLU A 60 0.90 11.46 16.47
C GLU A 60 2.25 10.75 16.66
N GLY A 61 2.69 10.03 15.63
CA GLY A 61 4.00 9.40 15.60
C GLY A 61 5.06 10.50 15.58
N ALA A 62 5.21 11.19 16.71
CA ALA A 62 6.20 12.22 16.88
C ALA A 62 7.56 11.54 16.80
N ALA A 63 8.33 11.89 15.81
CA ALA A 63 9.76 11.64 15.78
C ALA A 63 10.33 12.03 17.16
N GLY A 64 11.06 11.12 17.81
CA GLY A 64 11.63 11.37 19.13
C GLY A 64 12.42 12.68 19.15
N PRO A 65 12.60 13.32 20.32
CA PRO A 65 13.15 14.68 20.42
C PRO A 65 14.57 14.84 19.84
N LEU A 66 15.32 13.76 19.68
CA LEU A 66 16.66 13.79 19.06
C LEU A 66 16.64 13.57 17.54
N TYR A 67 15.52 13.12 16.96
CA TYR A 67 15.44 12.86 15.53
C TYR A 67 15.74 14.11 14.68
N GLY A 68 15.18 15.25 15.04
CA GLY A 68 15.41 16.53 14.36
C GLY A 68 16.83 17.10 14.48
N LEU A 69 17.63 16.62 15.43
CA LEU A 69 19.01 17.08 15.59
C LEU A 69 19.99 16.44 14.59
N PHE A 70 19.67 15.23 14.12
CA PHE A 70 20.56 14.45 13.25
C PHE A 70 20.03 14.26 11.84
N HIS A 71 18.76 14.63 11.58
CA HIS A 71 18.13 14.46 10.28
C HIS A 71 17.57 15.77 9.76
N ARG A 72 17.90 16.09 8.53
CA ARG A 72 17.30 17.24 7.86
C ARG A 72 15.78 17.02 7.74
N ALA A 73 15.01 17.90 8.37
CA ALA A 73 13.56 17.86 8.22
C ALA A 73 13.17 18.13 6.77
N LEU A 74 12.24 17.32 6.26
CA LEU A 74 11.67 17.53 4.92
C LEU A 74 10.83 18.81 4.94
N GLN A 75 11.15 19.77 4.07
CA GLN A 75 10.51 21.07 4.05
C GLN A 75 9.41 21.11 2.99
N LYS A 76 8.26 21.71 3.34
CA LYS A 76 7.26 22.10 2.34
C LYS A 76 7.86 23.19 1.45
N PRO A 77 7.63 23.18 0.14
CA PRO A 77 8.11 24.24 -0.74
C PRO A 77 7.59 25.61 -0.31
N ALA A 78 8.45 26.62 -0.36
CA ALA A 78 8.07 27.98 0.00
C ALA A 78 6.88 28.45 -0.84
N GLY A 79 5.89 29.07 -0.19
CA GLY A 79 4.67 29.56 -0.83
C GLY A 79 3.64 28.48 -1.16
N SER A 80 3.92 27.19 -0.91
CA SER A 80 2.93 26.13 -1.10
C SER A 80 1.93 26.09 0.05
N SER A 81 0.67 25.77 -0.27
CA SER A 81 -0.42 25.58 0.70
C SER A 81 -1.03 24.18 0.55
N GLU A 82 -1.31 23.54 1.67
CA GLU A 82 -2.02 22.26 1.70
C GLU A 82 -3.50 22.47 1.42
N PHE A 83 -4.06 21.69 0.52
CA PHE A 83 -5.48 21.74 0.18
C PHE A 83 -6.21 20.41 0.35
N LEU A 84 -5.48 19.30 0.49
CA LEU A 84 -6.05 17.98 0.73
C LEU A 84 -5.04 17.15 1.54
N ARG A 85 -5.52 16.45 2.56
CA ARG A 85 -4.75 15.51 3.38
C ARG A 85 -5.50 14.20 3.47
N LEU A 86 -4.80 13.09 3.20
CA LEU A 86 -5.37 11.75 3.18
C LEU A 86 -4.46 10.77 3.93
N GLN A 87 -5.07 9.76 4.55
CA GLN A 87 -4.38 8.61 5.10
C GLN A 87 -4.28 7.52 4.04
N GLY A 88 -3.08 7.05 3.78
CA GLY A 88 -2.81 6.01 2.79
C GLY A 88 -2.47 4.69 3.46
N GLU A 89 -3.09 3.62 2.95
CA GLU A 89 -2.80 2.24 3.34
C GLU A 89 -2.63 1.39 2.09
N GLY A 90 -1.65 0.49 2.13
CA GLY A 90 -1.38 -0.37 0.99
C GLY A 90 -0.12 -1.20 1.14
N VAL A 91 0.50 -1.50 0.01
CA VAL A 91 1.73 -2.29 -0.04
C VAL A 91 2.76 -1.65 -0.96
N GLN A 92 4.03 -1.79 -0.61
CA GLN A 92 5.15 -1.62 -1.53
C GLN A 92 5.46 -2.97 -2.17
N ILE A 93 5.59 -2.97 -3.49
CA ILE A 93 5.89 -4.18 -4.26
C ILE A 93 7.36 -4.19 -4.64
N PHE A 94 8.02 -5.28 -4.32
CA PHE A 94 9.41 -5.55 -4.64
C PHE A 94 9.53 -6.86 -5.41
N ARG A 95 10.62 -7.00 -6.17
CA ARG A 95 11.02 -8.25 -6.80
C ARG A 95 12.44 -8.60 -6.38
N CYS A 96 12.70 -9.86 -6.06
CA CYS A 96 14.03 -10.33 -5.78
C CYS A 96 14.82 -10.43 -7.10
N GLU A 97 15.94 -9.71 -7.19
CA GLU A 97 16.79 -9.65 -8.38
C GLU A 97 18.27 -9.72 -8.02
N THR A 98 19.07 -10.17 -8.96
CA THR A 98 20.53 -10.13 -8.82
C THR A 98 21.03 -8.75 -9.23
N GLN A 99 21.66 -8.05 -8.30
CA GLN A 99 22.33 -6.77 -8.56
C GLN A 99 23.75 -6.81 -7.99
N GLY A 100 24.75 -6.58 -8.84
CA GLY A 100 26.17 -6.60 -8.43
C GLY A 100 26.63 -7.92 -7.80
N GLY A 101 26.07 -9.05 -8.24
CA GLY A 101 26.37 -10.38 -7.71
C GLY A 101 25.63 -10.76 -6.41
N SER A 102 24.80 -9.89 -5.87
CA SER A 102 24.00 -10.15 -4.66
C SER A 102 22.51 -10.10 -4.97
N GLN A 103 21.69 -10.91 -4.25
CA GLN A 103 20.26 -10.89 -4.36
C GLN A 103 19.68 -9.77 -3.49
N ARG A 104 18.83 -8.94 -4.10
CA ARG A 104 18.20 -7.80 -3.42
C ARG A 104 16.73 -7.67 -3.79
N TRP A 105 15.93 -7.16 -2.85
CA TRP A 105 14.57 -6.72 -3.12
C TRP A 105 14.60 -5.39 -3.87
N VAL A 106 14.24 -5.42 -5.14
CA VAL A 106 14.20 -4.24 -6.02
C VAL A 106 12.78 -3.71 -6.07
N TYR A 107 12.62 -2.44 -5.69
CA TYR A 107 11.32 -1.76 -5.71
C TYR A 107 10.72 -1.73 -7.12
N ARG A 108 9.40 -1.90 -7.21
CA ARG A 108 8.62 -1.87 -8.45
C ARG A 108 7.60 -0.74 -8.46
N LEU A 109 6.63 -0.81 -7.55
CA LEU A 109 5.54 0.16 -7.47
C LEU A 109 4.85 0.09 -6.11
N PRO A 110 4.15 1.17 -5.69
CA PRO A 110 3.19 1.10 -4.62
C PRO A 110 1.83 0.64 -5.16
N GLU A 111 1.03 0.04 -4.30
CA GLU A 111 -0.41 -0.11 -4.47
C GLU A 111 -1.08 0.33 -3.17
N ALA A 112 -1.71 1.50 -3.16
CA ALA A 112 -2.33 2.03 -1.97
C ALA A 112 -3.66 2.73 -2.27
N GLN A 113 -4.51 2.78 -1.25
CA GLN A 113 -5.74 3.56 -1.19
C GLN A 113 -5.57 4.69 -0.19
N LEU A 114 -5.88 5.89 -0.60
CA LEU A 114 -5.82 7.07 0.26
C LEU A 114 -7.25 7.47 0.62
N ARG A 115 -7.47 7.61 1.92
CA ARG A 115 -8.79 7.85 2.53
C ARG A 115 -8.83 9.21 3.21
N ASP A 116 -10.01 9.80 3.21
CA ASP A 116 -10.31 10.98 4.03
C ASP A 116 -10.58 10.61 5.50
N ALA A 117 -10.89 11.61 6.31
CA ALA A 117 -11.19 11.44 7.73
C ALA A 117 -12.46 10.57 7.99
N GLU A 118 -13.36 10.50 7.03
CA GLU A 118 -14.57 9.67 7.08
C GLU A 118 -14.33 8.23 6.57
N GLY A 119 -13.07 7.90 6.21
CA GLY A 119 -12.67 6.57 5.72
C GLY A 119 -13.02 6.30 4.25
N ARG A 120 -13.51 7.29 3.50
CA ARG A 120 -13.83 7.13 2.07
C ARG A 120 -12.55 7.11 1.25
N VAL A 121 -12.42 6.15 0.35
CA VAL A 121 -11.30 6.12 -0.62
C VAL A 121 -11.50 7.21 -1.65
N LEU A 122 -10.65 8.21 -1.64
CA LEU A 122 -10.67 9.32 -2.60
C LEU A 122 -9.61 9.18 -3.69
N VAL A 123 -8.43 8.61 -3.37
CA VAL A 123 -7.31 8.51 -4.30
C VAL A 123 -6.73 7.10 -4.29
N ARG A 124 -6.37 6.61 -5.47
CA ARG A 124 -5.51 5.42 -5.65
C ARG A 124 -4.10 5.87 -5.98
N HIS A 125 -3.12 5.26 -5.31
CA HIS A 125 -1.69 5.51 -5.55
C HIS A 125 -1.05 4.26 -6.14
N GLY A 126 -0.36 4.41 -7.26
CA GLY A 126 0.14 3.27 -8.04
C GLY A 126 1.41 3.54 -8.83
N ALA A 127 1.62 2.74 -9.85
CA ALA A 127 2.81 2.74 -10.69
C ALA A 127 3.18 4.15 -11.19
N GLY A 128 4.49 4.41 -11.31
CA GLY A 128 5.02 5.70 -11.77
C GLY A 128 4.73 6.86 -10.81
N LEU A 129 4.58 6.57 -9.50
CA LEU A 129 4.18 7.55 -8.48
C LEU A 129 2.89 8.30 -8.88
N SER A 130 1.94 7.58 -9.49
CA SER A 130 0.66 8.15 -9.90
C SER A 130 -0.34 8.22 -8.75
N PHE A 131 -1.20 9.23 -8.79
CA PHE A 131 -2.34 9.41 -7.90
C PHE A 131 -3.57 9.64 -8.76
N GLU A 132 -4.60 8.83 -8.60
CA GLU A 132 -5.85 8.91 -9.35
C GLU A 132 -7.01 9.11 -8.39
N HIS A 133 -7.67 10.25 -8.47
CA HIS A 133 -8.83 10.59 -7.67
C HIS A 133 -10.11 10.00 -8.28
N VAL A 134 -11.14 9.79 -7.45
CA VAL A 134 -12.44 9.22 -7.88
C VAL A 134 -13.16 10.06 -8.93
N ASP A 135 -12.83 11.36 -9.08
CA ASP A 135 -13.34 12.24 -10.14
C ASP A 135 -12.52 12.18 -11.45
N SER A 136 -11.58 11.23 -11.56
CA SER A 136 -10.68 11.02 -12.70
C SER A 136 -9.58 12.08 -12.88
N SER A 137 -9.44 13.06 -11.97
CA SER A 137 -8.24 13.90 -11.92
C SER A 137 -7.04 13.07 -11.49
N ARG A 138 -5.87 13.30 -12.09
CA ARG A 138 -4.69 12.47 -11.89
C ARG A 138 -3.43 13.29 -11.73
N LEU A 139 -2.50 12.78 -10.92
CA LEU A 139 -1.13 13.28 -10.80
C LEU A 139 -0.15 12.19 -11.19
N VAL A 140 1.00 12.62 -11.71
CA VAL A 140 2.20 11.80 -11.85
C VAL A 140 3.34 12.55 -11.19
N GLY A 141 4.07 11.86 -10.31
CA GLY A 141 5.11 12.46 -9.48
C GLY A 141 6.51 11.99 -9.82
N GLU A 142 7.47 12.79 -9.43
CA GLU A 142 8.89 12.46 -9.35
C GLU A 142 9.41 12.84 -7.96
N VAL A 143 10.37 12.09 -7.42
CA VAL A 143 10.97 12.39 -6.12
C VAL A 143 11.82 13.64 -6.24
N GLN A 144 11.45 14.71 -5.52
CA GLN A 144 12.20 15.94 -5.45
C GLN A 144 13.14 15.98 -4.24
N ASP A 145 12.67 15.50 -3.09
CA ASP A 145 13.45 15.46 -1.85
C ASP A 145 12.99 14.28 -0.98
N HIS A 146 13.85 13.86 -0.05
CA HIS A 146 13.51 12.79 0.88
C HIS A 146 14.27 12.97 2.21
N ALA A 147 13.70 12.40 3.28
CA ALA A 147 14.33 12.29 4.58
C ALA A 147 14.07 10.89 5.15
N PRO A 148 14.98 10.33 5.96
CA PRO A 148 14.73 9.06 6.63
C PRO A 148 13.52 9.19 7.55
N ALA A 149 12.74 8.10 7.66
CA ALA A 149 11.68 8.03 8.66
C ALA A 149 12.30 7.84 10.06
N PRO A 150 11.54 8.17 11.14
CA PRO A 150 12.00 7.92 12.52
C PRO A 150 12.26 6.45 12.86
N ARG A 151 11.68 5.54 12.08
CA ARG A 151 11.80 4.08 12.23
C ARG A 151 12.51 3.49 11.01
N GLU A 152 13.44 2.58 11.25
CA GLU A 152 14.22 1.93 10.18
C GLU A 152 13.39 1.02 9.26
N ASP A 153 12.30 0.44 9.78
CA ASP A 153 11.37 -0.41 9.03
C ASP A 153 10.33 0.38 8.22
N ALA A 154 10.31 1.71 8.36
CA ALA A 154 9.38 2.59 7.68
C ALA A 154 9.98 3.22 6.42
N LEU A 155 9.10 3.43 5.41
CA LEU A 155 9.47 4.12 4.19
C LEU A 155 10.02 5.52 4.49
N PRO A 156 11.07 6.00 3.80
CA PRO A 156 11.52 7.38 3.90
C PRO A 156 10.38 8.36 3.67
N TRP A 157 10.38 9.47 4.35
CA TRP A 157 9.52 10.59 4.01
C TRP A 157 9.95 11.17 2.68
N VAL A 158 9.01 11.56 1.82
CA VAL A 158 9.34 12.07 0.49
C VAL A 158 8.48 13.28 0.13
N LEU A 159 9.10 14.22 -0.54
CA LEU A 159 8.44 15.29 -1.27
C LEU A 159 8.48 14.93 -2.75
N LEU A 160 7.32 14.77 -3.35
CA LEU A 160 7.16 14.58 -4.78
C LEU A 160 6.82 15.92 -5.44
N ARG A 161 7.50 16.27 -6.51
CA ARG A 161 6.97 17.21 -7.47
C ARG A 161 5.97 16.46 -8.35
N VAL A 162 4.80 17.05 -8.58
CA VAL A 162 3.76 16.37 -9.36
C VAL A 162 3.31 17.19 -10.55
N HIS A 163 2.92 16.49 -11.62
CA HIS A 163 2.25 17.06 -12.77
C HIS A 163 0.78 16.63 -12.77
N SER A 164 -0.10 17.62 -12.88
CA SER A 164 -1.55 17.43 -12.79
C SER A 164 -2.17 17.25 -14.18
N TYR A 165 -3.07 16.29 -14.32
CA TYR A 165 -3.82 15.98 -15.53
C TYR A 165 -5.32 15.96 -15.23
N GLY A 166 -6.09 16.52 -16.15
CA GLY A 166 -7.53 16.62 -16.03
C GLY A 166 -7.99 17.76 -15.13
N LYS A 167 -9.30 17.88 -15.01
CA LYS A 167 -9.97 18.82 -14.10
C LYS A 167 -10.48 18.03 -12.91
N GLY A 168 -10.56 18.62 -11.73
CA GLY A 168 -11.11 17.99 -10.53
C GLY A 168 -10.31 18.31 -9.27
N ALA A 169 -10.47 17.50 -8.23
CA ALA A 169 -9.93 17.75 -6.90
C ALA A 169 -8.41 17.88 -6.86
N LEU A 170 -7.69 17.14 -7.70
CA LEU A 170 -6.23 17.18 -7.78
C LEU A 170 -5.70 18.23 -8.77
N ALA A 171 -6.57 18.96 -9.47
CA ALA A 171 -6.14 19.99 -10.40
C ALA A 171 -5.37 21.11 -9.66
N GLY A 172 -4.25 21.52 -10.23
CA GLY A 172 -3.40 22.57 -9.65
C GLY A 172 -2.49 22.10 -8.51
N ALA A 173 -2.46 20.81 -8.16
CA ALA A 173 -1.44 20.26 -7.28
C ALA A 173 -0.06 20.42 -7.93
N GLY A 174 0.89 20.97 -7.18
CA GLY A 174 2.30 21.07 -7.56
C GLY A 174 3.19 20.07 -6.84
N TYR A 175 2.76 19.64 -5.64
CA TYR A 175 3.54 18.72 -4.82
C TYR A 175 2.66 17.75 -4.04
N VAL A 176 3.22 16.59 -3.70
CA VAL A 176 2.68 15.64 -2.72
C VAL A 176 3.77 15.34 -1.70
N LEU A 177 3.46 15.53 -0.43
CA LEU A 177 4.33 15.21 0.69
C LEU A 177 3.81 13.93 1.35
N ARG A 178 4.66 12.89 1.45
CA ARG A 178 4.39 11.67 2.22
C ARG A 178 5.20 11.68 3.50
N THR A 179 4.51 11.62 4.63
CA THR A 179 5.09 11.61 5.99
C THR A 179 4.42 10.57 6.86
N ASN A 180 4.80 10.48 8.13
CA ASN A 180 4.19 9.61 9.13
C ASN A 180 4.09 8.15 8.66
N THR A 181 5.15 7.68 8.00
CA THR A 181 5.21 6.35 7.41
C THR A 181 5.38 5.27 8.48
N VAL A 182 4.68 4.16 8.31
CA VAL A 182 4.82 2.95 9.12
C VAL A 182 5.00 1.77 8.18
N GLY A 183 6.05 0.97 8.39
CA GLY A 183 6.36 -0.19 7.54
C GLY A 183 6.75 0.17 6.11
N GLY A 184 6.67 -0.80 5.22
CA GLY A 184 6.92 -0.65 3.79
C GLY A 184 8.35 -0.94 3.34
N MET A 185 9.33 -1.02 4.24
CA MET A 185 10.70 -1.40 3.90
C MET A 185 10.82 -2.93 3.79
N PRO A 186 11.45 -3.44 2.72
CA PRO A 186 11.70 -4.87 2.60
C PRO A 186 12.85 -5.32 3.51
N PRO A 187 13.03 -6.62 3.76
CA PRO A 187 14.26 -7.15 4.34
C PRO A 187 15.50 -6.68 3.56
N PRO A 188 16.68 -6.58 4.20
CA PRO A 188 17.89 -6.02 3.58
C PRO A 188 18.36 -6.79 2.32
N ALA A 189 18.06 -8.08 2.25
CA ALA A 189 18.41 -8.94 1.13
C ALA A 189 17.30 -9.98 0.88
N CYS A 190 17.32 -10.62 -0.29
CA CYS A 190 16.57 -11.83 -0.56
C CYS A 190 17.55 -13.00 -0.80
N GLU A 191 17.06 -14.21 -0.62
CA GLU A 191 17.85 -15.43 -0.83
C GLU A 191 17.84 -15.85 -2.31
N ALA A 192 18.83 -16.65 -2.71
CA ALA A 192 18.92 -17.18 -4.08
C ALA A 192 17.65 -17.98 -4.47
N ALA A 193 17.05 -18.71 -3.53
CA ALA A 193 15.82 -19.44 -3.75
C ALA A 193 14.59 -18.53 -3.97
N GLN A 194 14.69 -17.25 -3.63
CA GLN A 194 13.64 -16.25 -3.82
C GLN A 194 13.80 -15.45 -5.12
N LEU A 195 14.81 -15.76 -5.94
CA LEU A 195 15.04 -15.05 -7.19
C LEU A 195 13.77 -15.01 -8.05
N ASN A 196 13.43 -13.81 -8.55
CA ASN A 196 12.22 -13.51 -9.30
C ASN A 196 10.89 -13.54 -8.49
N GLN A 197 10.91 -13.89 -7.22
CA GLN A 197 9.73 -13.80 -6.37
C GLN A 197 9.33 -12.34 -6.12
N VAL A 198 8.04 -12.13 -5.91
CA VAL A 198 7.45 -10.83 -5.58
C VAL A 198 7.17 -10.78 -4.09
N LEU A 199 7.61 -9.70 -3.45
CA LEU A 199 7.33 -9.39 -2.04
C LEU A 199 6.40 -8.18 -1.98
N ARG A 200 5.34 -8.27 -1.17
CA ARG A 200 4.38 -7.20 -0.90
C ARG A 200 4.53 -6.79 0.57
N VAL A 201 5.07 -5.62 0.82
CA VAL A 201 5.33 -5.13 2.19
C VAL A 201 4.26 -4.11 2.57
N PRO A 202 3.43 -4.37 3.59
CA PRO A 202 2.41 -3.44 4.05
C PRO A 202 3.01 -2.13 4.53
N PHE A 203 2.31 -1.03 4.25
CA PHE A 203 2.65 0.29 4.80
C PHE A 203 1.41 1.12 5.02
N SER A 204 1.54 2.10 5.92
CA SER A 204 0.65 3.26 6.01
C SER A 204 1.45 4.56 5.99
N ALA A 205 0.81 5.66 5.61
CA ALA A 205 1.42 6.98 5.56
C ALA A 205 0.37 8.09 5.49
N GLU A 206 0.76 9.30 5.84
CA GLU A 206 0.00 10.51 5.57
C GLU A 206 0.47 11.12 4.24
N PHE A 207 -0.50 11.57 3.43
CA PHE A 207 -0.26 12.23 2.15
C PHE A 207 -0.90 13.62 2.16
N SER A 208 -0.06 14.66 2.07
CA SER A 208 -0.49 16.06 1.94
C SER A 208 -0.30 16.52 0.50
N PHE A 209 -1.37 16.98 -0.13
CA PHE A 209 -1.37 17.54 -1.48
C PHE A 209 -1.27 19.06 -1.38
N LEU A 210 -0.28 19.64 -2.08
CA LEU A 210 0.09 21.04 -1.99
C LEU A 210 -0.01 21.73 -3.37
N ARG A 211 -0.42 22.99 -3.35
CA ARG A 211 -0.43 23.89 -4.52
C ARG A 211 0.34 25.15 -4.24
#